data_8c8e6b768fd5595668553e8ac3adb030
#
_entry.id   8c8e6b768fd5595668553e8ac3adb030
#
_cell.length_a   1.000
_cell.length_b   1.000
_cell.length_c   1.000
_cell.angle_alpha   90.00
_cell.angle_beta   90.00
_cell.angle_gamma   90.00
#
_symmetry.space_group_name_H-M   'P 1'
#
loop_
_entity.id
_entity.type
_entity.pdbx_description
1 polymer ?
#
loop_
_entity_poly.entity_id
_entity_poly.type
_entity_poly.pdbx_seq_one_letter_code
_entity_poly.pdbx_strand_id
1 'polypeptide(L)'
;GITAGYGADFAILRSAPPREVVVVVTEPDSPATAAGLTRGARIISVDGAAIADSDDIDTLNNGLFPPTLGETHQFQVRDLGSNATRTINMTSAEINVDPVQFERVFDTPSGPVGYLFFSNHIATAERELVNAVNTLAAQSITDLILDVRYNLGGFSDIANQLAYMIAGPSAASGRTFGELKFSNKHPSVNPVTGAVLAPEPFIETTVGFSLAS
;
A
#
# COMPACT_ATOMS: atom_id res chain seq x y z
N GLY A 1 -3.05 7.61 7.32
CA GLY A 1 -4.52 7.79 7.36
C GLY A 1 -5.14 6.85 8.37
N ILE A 2 -6.39 7.11 8.75
CA ILE A 2 -7.15 6.27 9.68
C ILE A 2 -8.28 5.61 8.88
N THR A 3 -8.39 4.29 8.95
CA THR A 3 -9.48 3.51 8.34
C THR A 3 -10.06 2.53 9.34
N ALA A 4 -11.36 2.18 9.18
CA ALA A 4 -11.95 1.09 9.94
C ALA A 4 -11.58 -0.25 9.31
N GLY A 5 -11.20 -1.24 10.13
CA GLY A 5 -10.89 -2.58 9.63
C GLY A 5 -10.04 -3.40 10.59
N TYR A 6 -9.39 -4.42 10.05
CA TYR A 6 -8.50 -5.29 10.83
C TYR A 6 -7.02 -4.93 10.68
N GLY A 7 -6.67 -4.01 9.77
CA GLY A 7 -5.29 -3.78 9.39
C GLY A 7 -4.71 -4.93 8.56
N ALA A 8 -5.53 -5.53 7.72
CA ALA A 8 -5.12 -6.52 6.73
C ALA A 8 -5.68 -6.14 5.37
N ASP A 9 -4.81 -6.11 4.36
CA ASP A 9 -5.21 -5.98 2.97
C ASP A 9 -5.36 -7.37 2.34
N PHE A 10 -6.44 -7.55 1.58
CA PHE A 10 -6.76 -8.81 0.93
C PHE A 10 -6.67 -8.66 -0.59
N ALA A 11 -6.02 -9.62 -1.24
CA ALA A 11 -6.09 -9.79 -2.69
C ALA A 11 -7.07 -10.90 -3.04
N ILE A 12 -8.01 -10.60 -3.93
CA ILE A 12 -8.92 -11.58 -4.52
C ILE A 12 -8.25 -12.11 -5.77
N LEU A 13 -7.57 -13.25 -5.65
CA LEU A 13 -6.85 -13.88 -6.76
C LEU A 13 -7.81 -14.49 -7.78
N ARG A 14 -8.98 -14.89 -7.32
CA ARG A 14 -10.07 -15.41 -8.15
C ARG A 14 -11.40 -14.92 -7.60
N SER A 15 -12.13 -14.15 -8.39
CA SER A 15 -13.43 -13.55 -8.00
C SER A 15 -14.63 -14.47 -8.28
N ALA A 16 -14.52 -15.41 -9.21
CA ALA A 16 -15.53 -16.43 -9.48
C ALA A 16 -15.21 -17.74 -8.74
N PRO A 17 -16.22 -18.53 -8.35
CA PRO A 17 -16.01 -19.84 -7.73
C PRO A 17 -15.16 -20.80 -8.59
N PRO A 18 -14.25 -21.56 -7.94
CA PRO A 18 -13.87 -21.47 -6.55
C PRO A 18 -13.03 -20.21 -6.29
N ARG A 19 -13.53 -19.28 -5.44
CA ARG A 19 -12.86 -18.03 -5.12
C ARG A 19 -11.60 -18.26 -4.30
N GLU A 20 -10.68 -17.31 -4.40
CA GLU A 20 -9.44 -17.37 -3.64
C GLU A 20 -9.08 -15.97 -3.13
N VAL A 21 -8.93 -15.86 -1.80
CA VAL A 21 -8.57 -14.63 -1.10
C VAL A 21 -7.31 -14.89 -0.27
N VAL A 22 -6.33 -13.99 -0.41
CA VAL A 22 -5.06 -14.06 0.32
C VAL A 22 -4.75 -12.73 1.00
N VAL A 23 -4.04 -12.81 2.11
CA VAL A 23 -3.49 -11.62 2.80
C VAL A 23 -2.26 -11.12 2.06
N VAL A 24 -2.22 -9.83 1.75
CA VAL A 24 -1.09 -9.21 1.05
C VAL A 24 -0.23 -8.35 1.95
N VAL A 25 -0.85 -7.60 2.86
CA VAL A 25 -0.18 -6.76 3.86
C VAL A 25 -0.95 -6.86 5.17
N THR A 26 -0.25 -6.72 6.28
CA THR A 26 -0.86 -6.48 7.60
C THR A 26 -0.18 -5.28 8.23
N GLU A 27 -0.98 -4.36 8.75
CA GLU A 27 -0.50 -3.18 9.44
C GLU A 27 0.10 -3.57 10.81
N PRO A 28 1.21 -2.95 11.20
CA PRO A 28 1.72 -3.11 12.56
C PRO A 28 0.67 -2.76 13.62
N ASP A 29 0.75 -3.40 14.78
CA ASP A 29 -0.10 -3.14 15.95
C ASP A 29 -1.62 -3.19 15.67
N SER A 30 -2.01 -3.95 14.65
CA SER A 30 -3.39 -4.11 14.22
C SER A 30 -4.05 -5.38 14.77
N PRO A 31 -5.40 -5.48 14.72
CA PRO A 31 -6.10 -6.72 15.04
C PRO A 31 -5.62 -7.93 14.24
N ALA A 32 -5.23 -7.73 12.98
CA ALA A 32 -4.70 -8.80 12.12
C ALA A 32 -3.35 -9.31 12.62
N THR A 33 -2.41 -8.41 12.96
CA THR A 33 -1.11 -8.80 13.52
C THR A 33 -1.25 -9.42 14.91
N ALA A 34 -2.16 -8.90 15.74
CA ALA A 34 -2.46 -9.48 17.06
C ALA A 34 -3.03 -10.91 16.95
N ALA A 35 -3.83 -11.20 15.90
CA ALA A 35 -4.34 -12.54 15.60
C ALA A 35 -3.30 -13.46 14.92
N GLY A 36 -2.06 -12.97 14.71
CA GLY A 36 -0.99 -13.70 14.05
C GLY A 36 -1.25 -13.92 12.56
N LEU A 37 -2.07 -13.08 11.92
CA LEU A 37 -2.27 -13.13 10.49
C LEU A 37 -1.06 -12.54 9.77
N THR A 38 -0.56 -13.25 8.77
CA THR A 38 0.65 -12.85 8.05
C THR A 38 0.42 -12.89 6.54
N ARG A 39 1.27 -12.19 5.81
CA ARG A 39 1.27 -12.17 4.35
C ARG A 39 1.31 -13.59 3.76
N GLY A 40 0.49 -13.83 2.75
CA GLY A 40 0.36 -15.11 2.05
C GLY A 40 -0.58 -16.11 2.73
N ALA A 41 -1.12 -15.78 3.91
CA ALA A 41 -2.18 -16.58 4.51
C ALA A 41 -3.43 -16.55 3.61
N ARG A 42 -4.07 -17.70 3.42
CA ARG A 42 -5.33 -17.83 2.69
C ARG A 42 -6.50 -17.74 3.65
N ILE A 43 -7.50 -16.98 3.28
CA ILE A 43 -8.78 -16.98 3.99
C ILE A 43 -9.60 -18.15 3.43
N ILE A 44 -10.02 -19.04 4.30
CA ILE A 44 -10.79 -20.24 3.94
C ILE A 44 -12.28 -20.00 4.12
N SER A 45 -12.67 -19.41 5.25
CA SER A 45 -14.07 -19.03 5.53
C SER A 45 -14.13 -17.79 6.42
N VAL A 46 -15.25 -17.12 6.38
CA VAL A 46 -15.62 -16.00 7.26
C VAL A 46 -17.01 -16.30 7.83
N ASP A 47 -17.14 -16.30 9.15
CA ASP A 47 -18.39 -16.59 9.89
C ASP A 47 -19.10 -17.86 9.41
N GLY A 48 -18.32 -18.88 9.07
CA GLY A 48 -18.81 -20.15 8.55
C GLY A 48 -19.07 -20.18 7.05
N ALA A 49 -19.13 -19.02 6.36
CA ALA A 49 -19.27 -18.96 4.90
C ALA A 49 -17.93 -19.26 4.23
N ALA A 50 -17.86 -20.31 3.40
CA ALA A 50 -16.64 -20.68 2.68
C ALA A 50 -16.32 -19.65 1.58
N ILE A 51 -15.07 -19.17 1.54
CA ILE A 51 -14.63 -18.22 0.49
C ILE A 51 -14.83 -18.84 -0.90
N ALA A 52 -14.48 -20.12 -1.07
CA ALA A 52 -14.39 -20.75 -2.38
C ALA A 52 -15.74 -20.72 -3.14
N ASP A 53 -16.84 -21.06 -2.50
CA ASP A 53 -18.08 -21.43 -3.18
C ASP A 53 -19.37 -21.01 -2.47
N SER A 54 -19.29 -20.29 -1.35
CA SER A 54 -20.49 -19.80 -0.67
C SER A 54 -21.28 -18.82 -1.56
N ASP A 55 -22.60 -18.98 -1.61
CA ASP A 55 -23.51 -18.01 -2.24
C ASP A 55 -23.87 -16.85 -1.31
N ASP A 56 -23.49 -16.91 -0.04
CA ASP A 56 -23.70 -15.84 0.95
C ASP A 56 -22.59 -14.78 0.84
N ILE A 57 -22.71 -13.98 -0.21
CA ILE A 57 -21.75 -12.93 -0.53
C ILE A 57 -21.77 -11.80 0.51
N ASP A 58 -22.92 -11.56 1.12
CA ASP A 58 -23.06 -10.51 2.13
C ASP A 58 -22.25 -10.85 3.39
N THR A 59 -22.34 -12.07 3.89
CA THR A 59 -21.50 -12.54 5.01
C THR A 59 -20.00 -12.45 4.65
N LEU A 60 -19.61 -12.86 3.44
CA LEU A 60 -18.22 -12.75 3.01
C LEU A 60 -17.74 -11.30 2.96
N ASN A 61 -18.50 -10.40 2.38
CA ASN A 61 -18.14 -8.99 2.26
C ASN A 61 -18.11 -8.29 3.63
N ASN A 62 -19.14 -8.46 4.44
CA ASN A 62 -19.23 -7.84 5.75
C ASN A 62 -18.11 -8.34 6.68
N GLY A 63 -17.78 -9.62 6.61
CA GLY A 63 -16.71 -10.16 7.42
C GLY A 63 -15.30 -9.79 6.93
N LEU A 64 -15.05 -9.73 5.61
CA LEU A 64 -13.76 -9.28 5.09
C LEU A 64 -13.56 -7.76 5.23
N PHE A 65 -14.63 -6.98 5.08
CA PHE A 65 -14.61 -5.53 5.06
C PHE A 65 -15.68 -4.96 6.00
N PRO A 66 -15.49 -5.06 7.32
CA PRO A 66 -16.50 -4.69 8.31
C PRO A 66 -16.89 -3.21 8.13
N PRO A 67 -18.19 -2.89 8.01
CA PRO A 67 -18.63 -1.52 7.78
C PRO A 67 -18.56 -0.64 9.03
N THR A 68 -18.53 -1.24 10.22
CA THR A 68 -18.51 -0.53 11.51
C THR A 68 -17.34 -0.96 12.39
N LEU A 69 -16.92 -0.06 13.27
CA LEU A 69 -15.94 -0.35 14.31
C LEU A 69 -16.53 -1.26 15.40
N GLY A 70 -15.70 -2.16 15.91
CA GLY A 70 -16.05 -3.06 16.99
C GLY A 70 -16.77 -4.33 16.54
N GLU A 71 -17.00 -4.54 15.26
CA GLU A 71 -17.53 -5.80 14.74
C GLU A 71 -16.49 -6.91 14.84
N THR A 72 -16.91 -8.05 15.38
CA THR A 72 -16.05 -9.22 15.53
C THR A 72 -16.49 -10.32 14.58
N HIS A 73 -15.56 -10.78 13.77
CA HIS A 73 -15.79 -11.86 12.81
C HIS A 73 -14.81 -13.01 13.02
N GLN A 74 -15.28 -14.22 12.74
CA GLN A 74 -14.47 -15.42 12.85
C GLN A 74 -13.95 -15.85 11.48
N PHE A 75 -12.65 -16.11 11.41
CA PHE A 75 -11.99 -16.55 10.19
C PHE A 75 -11.38 -17.93 10.37
N GLN A 76 -11.53 -18.79 9.37
CA GLN A 76 -10.62 -19.90 9.19
C GLN A 76 -9.55 -19.49 8.19
N VAL A 77 -8.31 -19.64 8.59
CA VAL A 77 -7.14 -19.24 7.80
C VAL A 77 -6.17 -20.40 7.63
N ARG A 78 -5.43 -20.38 6.53
CA ARG A 78 -4.32 -21.29 6.27
C ARG A 78 -3.06 -20.47 6.02
N ASP A 79 -2.09 -20.60 6.90
CA ASP A 79 -0.84 -19.85 6.78
C ASP A 79 -0.03 -20.32 5.57
N LEU A 80 0.81 -19.43 5.04
CA LEU A 80 1.67 -19.73 3.90
C LEU A 80 2.61 -20.92 4.23
N GLY A 81 2.65 -21.90 3.35
CA GLY A 81 3.45 -23.12 3.54
C GLY A 81 2.83 -24.15 4.48
N SER A 82 1.66 -23.89 5.06
CA SER A 82 0.94 -24.82 5.92
C SER A 82 -0.19 -25.54 5.16
N ASN A 83 -0.45 -26.79 5.53
CA ASN A 83 -1.66 -27.52 5.11
C ASN A 83 -2.76 -27.48 6.19
N ALA A 84 -2.41 -27.04 7.41
CA ALA A 84 -3.37 -26.94 8.51
C ALA A 84 -4.13 -25.61 8.43
N THR A 85 -5.42 -25.66 8.83
CA THR A 85 -6.22 -24.46 9.06
C THR A 85 -6.27 -24.16 10.57
N ARG A 86 -6.35 -22.89 10.89
CA ARG A 86 -6.62 -22.40 12.25
C ARG A 86 -7.75 -21.39 12.24
N THR A 87 -8.43 -21.29 13.37
CA THR A 87 -9.50 -20.32 13.57
C THR A 87 -8.93 -19.11 14.31
N ILE A 88 -9.25 -17.92 13.84
CA ILE A 88 -8.95 -16.64 14.50
C ILE A 88 -10.22 -15.81 14.58
N ASN A 89 -10.30 -14.94 15.57
CA ASN A 89 -11.32 -13.90 15.66
C ASN A 89 -10.60 -12.56 15.53
N MET A 90 -11.16 -11.66 14.72
CA MET A 90 -10.65 -10.30 14.60
C MET A 90 -11.79 -9.32 14.84
N THR A 91 -11.53 -8.30 15.65
CA THR A 91 -12.46 -7.21 15.92
C THR A 91 -11.98 -5.98 15.17
N SER A 92 -12.85 -5.38 14.38
CA SER A 92 -12.51 -4.17 13.62
C SER A 92 -12.18 -3.01 14.55
N ALA A 93 -11.15 -2.27 14.20
CA ALA A 93 -10.65 -1.12 14.96
C ALA A 93 -10.31 0.05 14.03
N GLU A 94 -10.00 1.20 14.58
CA GLU A 94 -9.33 2.27 13.82
C GLU A 94 -7.91 1.82 13.51
N ILE A 95 -7.58 1.79 12.21
CA ILE A 95 -6.28 1.35 11.73
C ILE A 95 -5.48 2.59 11.30
N ASN A 96 -4.32 2.74 11.89
CA ASN A 96 -3.34 3.70 11.38
C ASN A 96 -2.59 3.04 10.23
N VAL A 97 -2.84 3.54 9.01
CA VAL A 97 -2.18 3.03 7.81
C VAL A 97 -0.78 3.63 7.73
N ASP A 98 0.22 2.78 7.78
CA ASP A 98 1.63 3.11 7.55
C ASP A 98 1.98 2.82 6.08
N PRO A 99 2.03 3.84 5.20
CA PRO A 99 2.28 3.63 3.78
C PRO A 99 3.74 3.29 3.45
N VAL A 100 4.67 3.47 4.38
CA VAL A 100 6.11 3.27 4.18
C VAL A 100 6.64 2.30 5.22
N GLN A 101 6.78 1.05 4.85
CA GLN A 101 7.15 -0.03 5.77
C GLN A 101 8.41 -0.77 5.29
N PHE A 102 9.00 -1.53 6.22
CA PHE A 102 10.07 -2.50 5.92
C PHE A 102 11.31 -1.90 5.27
N GLU A 103 11.71 -0.69 5.68
CA GLU A 103 13.01 -0.15 5.28
C GLU A 103 14.15 -1.02 5.84
N ARG A 104 15.03 -1.49 4.95
CA ARG A 104 16.15 -2.37 5.31
C ARG A 104 17.34 -2.14 4.39
N VAL A 105 18.52 -2.50 4.88
CA VAL A 105 19.71 -2.56 4.06
C VAL A 105 20.22 -3.99 4.03
N PHE A 106 20.58 -4.45 2.85
CA PHE A 106 21.18 -5.76 2.59
C PHE A 106 22.60 -5.56 2.12
N ASP A 107 23.57 -6.19 2.80
CA ASP A 107 24.93 -6.24 2.32
C ASP A 107 25.04 -7.21 1.14
N THR A 108 25.56 -6.72 0.03
CA THR A 108 25.81 -7.52 -1.17
C THR A 108 27.27 -7.40 -1.63
N PRO A 109 27.77 -8.32 -2.46
CA PRO A 109 29.12 -8.19 -3.00
C PRO A 109 29.39 -6.90 -3.80
N SER A 110 28.33 -6.26 -4.33
CA SER A 110 28.41 -4.99 -5.08
C SER A 110 28.23 -3.75 -4.20
N GLY A 111 27.96 -3.93 -2.91
CA GLY A 111 27.71 -2.85 -1.96
C GLY A 111 26.38 -2.99 -1.23
N PRO A 112 26.07 -2.08 -0.30
CA PRO A 112 24.83 -2.11 0.45
C PRO A 112 23.65 -1.69 -0.43
N VAL A 113 22.59 -2.52 -0.43
CA VAL A 113 21.35 -2.30 -1.19
C VAL A 113 20.22 -1.96 -0.22
N GLY A 114 19.61 -0.80 -0.39
CA GLY A 114 18.41 -0.39 0.34
C GLY A 114 17.17 -1.11 -0.18
N TYR A 115 16.23 -1.40 0.70
CA TYR A 115 14.91 -1.86 0.37
C TYR A 115 13.88 -0.97 1.05
N LEU A 116 12.87 -0.56 0.31
CA LEU A 116 11.78 0.27 0.77
C LEU A 116 10.46 -0.27 0.21
N PHE A 117 9.51 -0.61 1.08
CA PHE A 117 8.15 -0.94 0.67
C PHE A 117 7.27 0.30 0.80
N PHE A 118 6.61 0.67 -0.28
CA PHE A 118 5.72 1.83 -0.36
C PHE A 118 4.35 1.42 -0.89
N SER A 119 3.35 1.38 -0.01
CA SER A 119 2.04 0.78 -0.29
C SER A 119 0.98 1.79 -0.73
N ASN A 120 1.09 3.08 -0.37
CA ASN A 120 0.00 4.02 -0.60
C ASN A 120 0.48 5.48 -0.69
N HIS A 121 -0.03 6.25 -1.65
CA HIS A 121 0.27 7.68 -1.86
C HIS A 121 -0.70 8.58 -1.06
N ILE A 122 -0.82 8.35 0.25
CA ILE A 122 -1.59 9.20 1.16
C ILE A 122 -0.74 10.32 1.75
N ALA A 123 -1.37 11.33 2.33
CA ALA A 123 -0.69 12.53 2.83
C ALA A 123 0.43 12.24 3.83
N THR A 124 0.27 11.25 4.71
CA THR A 124 1.30 10.84 5.68
C THR A 124 2.57 10.32 5.01
N ALA A 125 2.46 9.75 3.81
CA ALA A 125 3.58 9.16 3.08
C ALA A 125 4.69 10.18 2.76
N GLU A 126 4.38 11.45 2.57
CA GLU A 126 5.40 12.48 2.29
C GLU A 126 6.50 12.46 3.34
N ARG A 127 6.13 12.60 4.61
CA ARG A 127 7.10 12.65 5.72
C ARG A 127 7.78 11.30 5.92
N GLU A 128 7.04 10.22 5.82
CA GLU A 128 7.57 8.88 6.03
C GLU A 128 8.59 8.52 4.95
N LEU A 129 8.33 8.85 3.67
CA LEU A 129 9.29 8.65 2.57
C LEU A 129 10.56 9.48 2.76
N VAL A 130 10.44 10.75 3.17
CA VAL A 130 11.61 11.59 3.47
C VAL A 130 12.46 10.95 4.58
N ASN A 131 11.83 10.47 5.65
CA ASN A 131 12.53 9.82 6.76
C ASN A 131 13.21 8.52 6.29
N ALA A 132 12.50 7.66 5.58
CA ALA A 132 13.02 6.38 5.09
C ALA A 132 14.19 6.58 4.11
N VAL A 133 14.06 7.49 3.14
CA VAL A 133 15.14 7.79 2.20
C VAL A 133 16.38 8.35 2.92
N ASN A 134 16.20 9.25 3.89
CA ASN A 134 17.31 9.76 4.70
C ASN A 134 17.96 8.66 5.53
N THR A 135 17.19 7.76 6.13
CA THR A 135 17.71 6.60 6.89
C THR A 135 18.55 5.68 6.01
N LEU A 136 18.06 5.37 4.80
CA LEU A 136 18.80 4.53 3.84
C LEU A 136 20.04 5.23 3.31
N ALA A 137 19.95 6.53 2.98
CA ALA A 137 21.09 7.32 2.51
C ALA A 137 22.20 7.43 3.56
N ALA A 138 21.86 7.56 4.85
CA ALA A 138 22.82 7.58 5.94
C ALA A 138 23.61 6.26 6.07
N GLN A 139 23.11 5.16 5.54
CA GLN A 139 23.77 3.85 5.49
C GLN A 139 24.61 3.67 4.21
N SER A 140 24.77 4.74 3.40
CA SER A 140 25.60 4.77 2.20
C SER A 140 25.22 3.68 1.18
N ILE A 141 23.93 3.44 1.00
CA ILE A 141 23.44 2.48 0.00
C ILE A 141 23.91 2.87 -1.39
N THR A 142 24.22 1.88 -2.22
CA THR A 142 24.64 2.06 -3.62
C THR A 142 23.46 1.86 -4.59
N ASP A 143 22.48 1.08 -4.18
CA ASP A 143 21.29 0.73 -4.97
C ASP A 143 20.06 0.72 -4.09
N LEU A 144 18.88 0.88 -4.71
CA LEU A 144 17.58 0.85 -4.03
C LEU A 144 16.62 -0.11 -4.73
N ILE A 145 16.02 -1.00 -3.95
CA ILE A 145 14.84 -1.76 -4.34
C ILE A 145 13.61 -1.02 -3.79
N LEU A 146 12.88 -0.37 -4.68
CA LEU A 146 11.59 0.22 -4.35
C LEU A 146 10.48 -0.78 -4.66
N ASP A 147 9.83 -1.29 -3.62
CA ASP A 147 8.71 -2.23 -3.73
C ASP A 147 7.40 -1.45 -3.68
N VAL A 148 6.76 -1.31 -4.82
CA VAL A 148 5.45 -0.65 -4.98
C VAL A 148 4.33 -1.64 -5.29
N ARG A 149 4.56 -2.93 -5.03
CA ARG A 149 3.50 -3.93 -5.14
C ARG A 149 2.36 -3.54 -4.21
N TYR A 150 1.12 -3.69 -4.71
CA TYR A 150 -0.11 -3.29 -4.01
C TYR A 150 -0.33 -1.78 -3.84
N ASN A 151 0.58 -0.95 -4.34
CA ASN A 151 0.37 0.50 -4.37
C ASN A 151 -0.58 0.86 -5.51
N LEU A 152 -1.76 1.34 -5.16
CA LEU A 152 -2.81 1.70 -6.13
C LEU A 152 -2.75 3.17 -6.56
N GLY A 153 -1.71 3.90 -6.14
CA GLY A 153 -1.56 5.32 -6.44
C GLY A 153 -2.12 6.23 -5.34
N GLY A 154 -2.43 7.47 -5.70
CA GLY A 154 -2.92 8.54 -4.83
C GLY A 154 -2.36 9.89 -5.26
N PHE A 155 -1.77 10.66 -4.36
CA PHE A 155 -1.21 11.97 -4.67
C PHE A 155 0.01 11.86 -5.61
N SER A 156 -0.09 12.45 -6.82
CA SER A 156 1.00 12.49 -7.82
C SER A 156 2.24 13.21 -7.31
N ASP A 157 2.05 14.23 -6.46
CA ASP A 157 3.14 15.01 -5.88
C ASP A 157 4.06 14.14 -5.03
N ILE A 158 3.53 13.15 -4.30
CA ILE A 158 4.30 12.19 -3.52
C ILE A 158 5.16 11.31 -4.44
N ALA A 159 4.61 10.85 -5.57
CA ALA A 159 5.38 10.09 -6.55
C ALA A 159 6.51 10.93 -7.16
N ASN A 160 6.23 12.20 -7.45
CA ASN A 160 7.20 13.16 -7.97
C ASN A 160 8.34 13.40 -6.98
N GLN A 161 8.02 13.70 -5.71
CA GLN A 161 9.01 13.90 -4.65
C GLN A 161 9.89 12.65 -4.44
N LEU A 162 9.28 11.47 -4.41
CA LEU A 162 10.02 10.22 -4.28
C LEU A 162 10.98 10.02 -5.46
N ALA A 163 10.52 10.29 -6.68
CA ALA A 163 11.36 10.21 -7.86
C ALA A 163 12.53 11.20 -7.80
N TYR A 164 12.28 12.43 -7.30
CA TYR A 164 13.36 13.41 -7.05
C TYR A 164 14.38 12.91 -6.04
N MET A 165 13.92 12.38 -4.90
CA MET A 165 14.81 11.86 -3.86
C MET A 165 15.68 10.70 -4.35
N ILE A 166 15.13 9.83 -5.20
CA ILE A 166 15.87 8.69 -5.78
C ILE A 166 16.87 9.16 -6.85
N ALA A 167 16.44 10.04 -7.76
CA ALA A 167 17.30 10.51 -8.85
C ALA A 167 18.41 11.45 -8.37
N GLY A 168 18.14 12.22 -7.33
CA GLY A 168 19.01 13.24 -6.80
C GLY A 168 19.01 14.54 -7.62
N PRO A 169 19.50 15.65 -7.03
CA PRO A 169 19.41 16.99 -7.63
C PRO A 169 20.15 17.09 -8.97
N SER A 170 21.29 16.43 -9.12
CA SER A 170 22.06 16.47 -10.38
C SER A 170 21.33 15.87 -11.59
N ALA A 171 20.44 14.92 -11.35
CA ALA A 171 19.69 14.26 -12.41
C ALA A 171 18.27 14.83 -12.59
N ALA A 172 17.69 15.48 -11.57
CA ALA A 172 16.30 15.87 -11.55
C ALA A 172 16.05 17.39 -11.60
N SER A 173 16.91 18.23 -10.98
CA SER A 173 16.67 19.67 -10.91
C SER A 173 16.54 20.33 -12.28
N GLY A 174 15.49 21.13 -12.43
CA GLY A 174 15.19 21.83 -13.66
C GLY A 174 14.67 20.95 -14.81
N ARG A 175 14.39 19.68 -14.53
CA ARG A 175 13.85 18.73 -15.54
C ARG A 175 12.34 18.47 -15.33
N THR A 176 11.74 17.90 -16.33
CA THR A 176 10.35 17.45 -16.31
C THR A 176 10.24 16.09 -15.66
N PHE A 177 9.38 15.98 -14.66
CA PHE A 177 8.99 14.71 -14.04
C PHE A 177 7.99 13.96 -14.92
N GLY A 178 6.96 14.67 -15.36
CA GLY A 178 5.87 14.07 -16.14
C GLY A 178 5.16 15.05 -17.04
N GLU A 179 4.34 14.52 -17.93
CA GLU A 179 3.48 15.30 -18.82
C GLU A 179 2.17 14.54 -19.03
N LEU A 180 1.04 15.20 -18.73
CA LEU A 180 -0.27 14.64 -19.05
C LEU A 180 -0.55 14.86 -20.54
N LYS A 181 -0.92 13.79 -21.25
CA LYS A 181 -1.33 13.83 -22.64
C LYS A 181 -2.70 13.19 -22.81
N PHE A 182 -3.58 13.90 -23.48
CA PHE A 182 -4.87 13.38 -23.88
C PHE A 182 -4.89 13.08 -25.40
N SER A 183 -6.01 12.62 -25.88
CA SER A 183 -6.19 12.40 -27.33
C SER A 183 -6.04 13.71 -28.10
N ASN A 184 -5.89 13.61 -29.43
CA ASN A 184 -5.78 14.75 -30.34
C ASN A 184 -7.00 15.71 -30.33
N LYS A 185 -8.09 15.33 -29.66
CA LYS A 185 -9.23 16.20 -29.39
C LYS A 185 -8.98 17.21 -28.28
N HIS A 186 -8.02 16.92 -27.41
CA HIS A 186 -7.66 17.72 -26.25
C HIS A 186 -6.12 17.89 -26.17
N PRO A 187 -5.49 18.57 -27.12
CA PRO A 187 -4.03 18.61 -27.23
C PRO A 187 -3.39 19.53 -26.19
N SER A 188 -4.14 20.48 -25.64
CA SER A 188 -3.58 21.53 -24.76
C SER A 188 -4.38 21.77 -23.48
N VAL A 189 -5.52 21.12 -23.31
CA VAL A 189 -6.40 21.33 -22.16
C VAL A 189 -6.89 19.99 -21.61
N ASN A 190 -6.84 19.85 -20.30
CA ASN A 190 -7.42 18.71 -19.60
C ASN A 190 -8.94 18.73 -19.76
N PRO A 191 -9.56 17.72 -20.39
CA PRO A 191 -11.00 17.72 -20.67
C PRO A 191 -11.89 17.59 -19.44
N VAL A 192 -11.30 17.20 -18.27
CA VAL A 192 -12.04 17.03 -17.02
C VAL A 192 -11.97 18.30 -16.16
N THR A 193 -10.78 18.88 -16.03
CA THR A 193 -10.54 20.02 -15.14
C THR A 193 -10.53 21.36 -15.83
N GLY A 194 -10.38 21.40 -17.17
CA GLY A 194 -10.22 22.64 -17.95
C GLY A 194 -8.82 23.28 -17.82
N ALA A 195 -7.92 22.68 -17.06
CA ALA A 195 -6.57 23.20 -16.87
C ALA A 195 -5.74 23.08 -18.14
N VAL A 196 -4.88 24.07 -18.40
CA VAL A 196 -3.88 24.01 -19.48
C VAL A 196 -2.88 22.92 -19.18
N LEU A 197 -2.59 22.07 -20.17
CA LEU A 197 -1.58 21.03 -20.06
C LEU A 197 -0.19 21.66 -20.15
N ALA A 198 0.64 21.37 -19.16
CA ALA A 198 2.04 21.79 -19.12
C ALA A 198 2.89 20.65 -18.57
N PRO A 199 4.18 20.58 -18.94
CA PRO A 199 5.11 19.68 -18.29
C PRO A 199 5.20 19.97 -16.80
N GLU A 200 5.14 18.93 -15.99
CA GLU A 200 5.30 19.00 -14.53
C GLU A 200 6.79 18.90 -14.19
N PRO A 201 7.41 19.91 -13.55
CA PRO A 201 8.78 19.80 -13.10
C PRO A 201 8.88 18.83 -11.93
N PHE A 202 10.11 18.40 -11.62
CA PHE A 202 10.35 17.70 -10.35
C PHE A 202 10.05 18.62 -9.16
N ILE A 203 9.46 18.05 -8.12
CA ILE A 203 9.20 18.73 -6.84
C ILE A 203 10.41 18.50 -5.93
N GLU A 204 11.17 19.56 -5.70
CA GLU A 204 12.45 19.52 -4.98
C GLU A 204 12.31 19.68 -3.46
N THR A 205 11.11 20.00 -3.00
CA THR A 205 10.79 20.24 -1.59
C THR A 205 9.52 19.53 -1.18
N THR A 206 9.28 19.39 0.12
CA THR A 206 8.00 18.91 0.62
C THR A 206 6.91 19.93 0.31
N VAL A 207 5.73 19.46 -0.10
CA VAL A 207 4.56 20.33 -0.34
C VAL A 207 3.79 20.61 0.97
N GLY A 208 4.17 19.91 2.06
CA GLY A 208 3.59 20.12 3.38
C GLY A 208 2.16 19.63 3.45
N PHE A 209 1.91 18.42 3.02
CA PHE A 209 0.60 17.79 3.23
C PHE A 209 0.20 17.96 4.69
N SER A 210 -0.87 18.74 4.93
CA SER A 210 -1.40 18.94 6.26
C SER A 210 -1.83 17.60 6.83
N LEU A 211 -1.10 17.14 7.83
CA LEU A 211 -1.55 16.03 8.65
C LEU A 211 -2.68 16.60 9.51
N ALA A 212 -3.91 16.52 9.02
CA ALA A 212 -5.05 16.68 9.89
C ALA A 212 -4.91 15.60 10.97
N SER A 213 -4.58 16.06 12.15
CA SER A 213 -4.51 15.28 13.38
C SER A 213 -5.88 14.69 13.72
#